data_9cc9442c840050a540eb841de3e3ab13
#
_entry.id   9cc9442c840050a540eb841de3e3ab13
#
_cell.length_a   1.000
_cell.length_b   1.000
_cell.length_c   1.000
_cell.angle_alpha   90.00
_cell.angle_beta   90.00
_cell.angle_gamma   90.00
#
_symmetry.space_group_name_H-M   'P 1'
#
loop_
_entity.id
_entity.type
_entity.pdbx_description
1 polymer ?
#
loop_
_entity_poly.entity_id
_entity_poly.type
_entity_poly.pdbx_seq_one_letter_code
_entity_poly.pdbx_strand_id
1 'polypeptide(L)'
;MTVSDGWIGRWSPGIGDPTIIGWVTVGLYALGAWQSYRLVKRHSHLMKPREATLWRILALGLLALGFNKQLDLQSALTEIGRMIAVQQGWYVRRHEVQKEFIYTIAACGGLAVAGAAIYARKVHAATVLALVGSVCLLAFVVLRAASFHHVDALINSEYIGIKMNWLFEIGGICIILAAGRWRLRAALAQTNVHSSVAGQATA
;
A
#
# COMPACT_ATOMS: atom_id res chain seq x y z
N MET A 1 -29.92 -22.83 7.20
CA MET A 1 -30.47 -21.46 7.06
C MET A 1 -29.33 -20.52 7.27
N THR A 2 -28.80 -19.93 6.21
CA THR A 2 -27.78 -18.87 6.29
C THR A 2 -28.52 -17.56 6.48
N VAL A 3 -28.49 -17.01 7.68
CA VAL A 3 -28.99 -15.65 7.94
C VAL A 3 -28.05 -14.70 7.22
N SER A 4 -28.48 -14.21 6.06
CA SER A 4 -27.78 -13.18 5.31
C SER A 4 -28.34 -11.83 5.75
N ASP A 5 -27.75 -11.26 6.82
CA ASP A 5 -28.13 -9.91 7.29
C ASP A 5 -27.37 -8.79 6.58
N GLY A 6 -26.45 -9.14 5.66
CA GLY A 6 -25.60 -8.21 4.94
C GLY A 6 -25.74 -8.26 3.41
N TRP A 7 -25.06 -7.35 2.71
CA TRP A 7 -25.02 -7.32 1.24
C TRP A 7 -24.31 -8.53 0.65
N ILE A 8 -23.28 -9.02 1.34
CA ILE A 8 -22.53 -10.24 0.96
C ILE A 8 -22.42 -11.10 2.22
N GLY A 9 -23.32 -12.08 2.40
CA GLY A 9 -23.37 -12.88 3.61
C GLY A 9 -23.62 -12.03 4.86
N ARG A 10 -22.61 -11.94 5.73
CA ARG A 10 -22.65 -11.10 6.95
C ARG A 10 -22.01 -9.73 6.75
N TRP A 11 -21.32 -9.49 5.61
CA TRP A 11 -20.65 -8.23 5.33
C TRP A 11 -21.60 -7.22 4.70
N SER A 12 -21.51 -5.99 5.17
CA SER A 12 -22.17 -4.82 4.55
C SER A 12 -21.16 -3.68 4.45
N PRO A 13 -21.26 -2.81 3.42
CA PRO A 13 -20.44 -1.61 3.34
C PRO A 13 -20.65 -0.76 4.58
N GLY A 14 -19.55 -0.43 5.25
CA GLY A 14 -19.54 0.39 6.46
C GLY A 14 -18.20 1.07 6.64
N ILE A 15 -18.08 1.86 7.70
CA ILE A 15 -16.81 2.47 8.09
C ILE A 15 -16.00 1.39 8.82
N GLY A 16 -14.96 0.85 8.18
CA GLY A 16 -14.15 -0.25 8.70
C GLY A 16 -13.31 0.13 9.93
N ASP A 17 -12.83 1.37 9.98
CA ASP A 17 -12.06 1.87 11.13
C ASP A 17 -12.53 3.28 11.51
N PRO A 18 -13.55 3.40 12.39
CA PRO A 18 -14.12 4.70 12.80
C PRO A 18 -13.22 5.47 13.78
N THR A 19 -12.06 4.94 14.15
CA THR A 19 -11.15 5.60 15.10
C THR A 19 -10.50 6.84 14.49
N ILE A 20 -10.07 7.77 15.34
CA ILE A 20 -9.31 8.96 14.91
C ILE A 20 -8.06 8.53 14.13
N ILE A 21 -7.36 7.49 14.60
CA ILE A 21 -6.15 6.96 13.94
C ILE A 21 -6.49 6.35 12.58
N GLY A 22 -7.64 5.68 12.45
CA GLY A 22 -8.14 5.18 11.17
C GLY A 22 -8.30 6.31 10.15
N TRP A 23 -8.94 7.40 10.53
CA TRP A 23 -9.12 8.57 9.66
C TRP A 23 -7.81 9.30 9.34
N VAL A 24 -6.92 9.44 10.33
CA VAL A 24 -5.57 9.99 10.11
C VAL A 24 -4.80 9.14 9.08
N THR A 25 -4.88 7.83 9.19
CA THR A 25 -4.22 6.91 8.25
C THR A 25 -4.77 7.06 6.83
N VAL A 26 -6.09 7.18 6.67
CA VAL A 26 -6.72 7.48 5.36
C VAL A 26 -6.25 8.81 4.80
N GLY A 27 -6.16 9.84 5.65
CA GLY A 27 -5.60 11.14 5.27
C GLY A 27 -4.15 11.05 4.79
N LEU A 28 -3.33 10.22 5.45
CA LEU A 28 -1.95 9.96 5.05
C LEU A 28 -1.87 9.21 3.71
N TYR A 29 -2.73 8.22 3.46
CA TYR A 29 -2.85 7.56 2.15
C TYR A 29 -3.21 8.55 1.05
N ALA A 30 -4.22 9.39 1.28
CA ALA A 30 -4.65 10.43 0.33
C ALA A 30 -3.52 11.43 0.05
N LEU A 31 -2.81 11.87 1.09
CA LEU A 31 -1.66 12.77 0.98
C LEU A 31 -0.53 12.14 0.15
N GLY A 32 -0.19 10.87 0.42
CA GLY A 32 0.83 10.13 -0.32
C GLY A 32 0.44 9.94 -1.80
N ALA A 33 -0.80 9.59 -2.08
CA ALA A 33 -1.33 9.46 -3.43
C ALA A 33 -1.28 10.81 -4.18
N TRP A 34 -1.74 11.89 -3.56
CA TRP A 34 -1.71 13.24 -4.12
C TRP A 34 -0.28 13.73 -4.38
N GLN A 35 0.64 13.53 -3.43
CA GLN A 35 2.05 13.90 -3.59
C GLN A 35 2.68 13.14 -4.76
N SER A 36 2.45 11.83 -4.86
CA SER A 36 2.96 10.99 -5.95
C SER A 36 2.38 11.42 -7.30
N TYR A 37 1.09 11.71 -7.38
CA TYR A 37 0.43 12.22 -8.57
C TYR A 37 0.99 13.59 -8.99
N ARG A 38 1.11 14.54 -8.05
CA ARG A 38 1.68 15.89 -8.33
C ARG A 38 3.11 15.81 -8.81
N LEU A 39 3.92 14.94 -8.22
CA LEU A 39 5.30 14.73 -8.61
C LEU A 39 5.38 14.33 -10.09
N VAL A 40 4.58 13.37 -10.53
CA VAL A 40 4.53 12.95 -11.94
C VAL A 40 3.96 14.04 -12.83
N LYS A 41 2.82 14.64 -12.46
CA LYS A 41 2.15 15.64 -13.29
C LYS A 41 3.03 16.85 -13.60
N ARG A 42 3.85 17.29 -12.63
CA ARG A 42 4.66 18.50 -12.77
C ARG A 42 6.09 18.25 -13.23
N HIS A 43 6.66 17.08 -12.91
CA HIS A 43 8.10 16.83 -13.08
C HIS A 43 8.41 15.55 -13.86
N SER A 44 7.44 14.96 -14.59
CA SER A 44 7.69 13.75 -15.38
C SER A 44 8.74 13.94 -16.47
N HIS A 45 8.89 15.14 -17.01
CA HIS A 45 9.92 15.50 -18.00
C HIS A 45 11.35 15.42 -17.46
N LEU A 46 11.52 15.51 -16.10
CA LEU A 46 12.80 15.37 -15.39
C LEU A 46 13.04 13.94 -14.90
N MET A 47 12.18 13.01 -15.25
CA MET A 47 12.23 11.61 -14.80
C MET A 47 12.39 10.67 -15.98
N LYS A 48 13.03 9.52 -15.71
CA LYS A 48 12.97 8.41 -16.67
C LYS A 48 11.52 7.91 -16.80
N PRO A 49 11.08 7.46 -17.97
CA PRO A 49 9.70 6.95 -18.14
C PRO A 49 9.32 5.87 -17.14
N ARG A 50 10.25 4.97 -16.83
CA ARG A 50 10.07 3.92 -15.81
C ARG A 50 9.80 4.47 -14.42
N GLU A 51 10.51 5.53 -14.04
CA GLU A 51 10.34 6.18 -12.74
C GLU A 51 8.97 6.84 -12.64
N ALA A 52 8.56 7.58 -13.67
CA ALA A 52 7.24 8.20 -13.72
C ALA A 52 6.11 7.16 -13.63
N THR A 53 6.28 5.99 -14.26
CA THR A 53 5.32 4.87 -14.18
C THR A 53 5.24 4.33 -12.76
N LEU A 54 6.37 4.12 -12.06
CA LEU A 54 6.37 3.67 -10.66
C LEU A 54 5.62 4.63 -9.75
N TRP A 55 5.83 5.94 -9.89
CA TRP A 55 5.10 6.93 -9.10
C TRP A 55 3.60 7.00 -9.42
N ARG A 56 3.19 6.72 -10.68
CA ARG A 56 1.76 6.58 -11.05
C ARG A 56 1.13 5.37 -10.38
N ILE A 57 1.79 4.21 -10.46
CA ILE A 57 1.33 2.97 -9.81
C ILE A 57 1.22 3.19 -8.30
N LEU A 58 2.22 3.84 -7.70
CA LEU A 58 2.22 4.16 -6.27
C LEU A 58 1.06 5.07 -5.89
N ALA A 59 0.76 6.11 -6.68
CA ALA A 59 -0.37 7.00 -6.44
C ALA A 59 -1.70 6.24 -6.45
N LEU A 60 -1.91 5.37 -7.45
CA LEU A 60 -3.12 4.53 -7.56
C LEU A 60 -3.20 3.50 -6.43
N GLY A 61 -2.07 2.86 -6.10
CA GLY A 61 -2.01 1.87 -5.02
C GLY A 61 -2.32 2.46 -3.66
N LEU A 62 -1.76 3.63 -3.33
CA LEU A 62 -2.06 4.33 -2.08
C LEU A 62 -3.53 4.76 -2.01
N LEU A 63 -4.10 5.23 -3.12
CA LEU A 63 -5.52 5.58 -3.19
C LEU A 63 -6.39 4.34 -2.93
N ALA A 64 -6.09 3.23 -3.59
CA ALA A 64 -6.80 1.96 -3.41
C ALA A 64 -6.70 1.44 -1.96
N LEU A 65 -5.51 1.53 -1.33
CA LEU A 65 -5.32 1.14 0.06
C LEU A 65 -6.10 2.03 1.03
N GLY A 66 -6.17 3.35 0.77
CA GLY A 66 -6.99 4.28 1.55
C GLY A 66 -8.48 3.93 1.48
N PHE A 67 -9.00 3.60 0.31
CA PHE A 67 -10.37 3.11 0.15
C PHE A 67 -10.59 1.76 0.85
N ASN A 68 -9.65 0.81 0.66
CA ASN A 68 -9.73 -0.50 1.30
C ASN A 68 -9.76 -0.38 2.83
N LYS A 69 -9.03 0.57 3.41
CA LYS A 69 -8.98 0.82 4.85
C LYS A 69 -10.37 1.16 5.42
N GLN A 70 -11.15 1.98 4.70
CA GLN A 70 -12.47 2.40 5.18
C GLN A 70 -13.58 1.42 4.82
N LEU A 71 -13.52 0.79 3.64
CA LEU A 71 -14.58 -0.12 3.20
C LEU A 71 -14.43 -1.53 3.78
N ASP A 72 -13.29 -1.82 4.45
CA ASP A 72 -12.97 -3.16 4.98
C ASP A 72 -13.22 -4.29 3.97
N LEU A 73 -12.71 -4.08 2.74
CA LEU A 73 -12.86 -5.04 1.65
C LEU A 73 -12.23 -6.40 1.96
N GLN A 74 -11.30 -6.46 2.92
CA GLN A 74 -10.71 -7.70 3.39
C GLN A 74 -11.75 -8.59 4.06
N SER A 75 -12.62 -8.01 4.88
CA SER A 75 -13.73 -8.74 5.50
C SER A 75 -14.75 -9.20 4.47
N ALA A 76 -15.03 -8.38 3.43
CA ALA A 76 -15.86 -8.80 2.30
C ALA A 76 -15.26 -10.03 1.59
N LEU A 77 -13.96 -10.00 1.28
CA LEU A 77 -13.27 -11.12 0.62
C LEU A 77 -13.28 -12.39 1.47
N THR A 78 -13.07 -12.24 2.78
CA THR A 78 -13.14 -13.36 3.74
C THR A 78 -14.54 -13.97 3.78
N GLU A 79 -15.58 -13.15 3.76
CA GLU A 79 -16.96 -13.62 3.76
C GLU A 79 -17.31 -14.34 2.46
N ILE A 80 -16.90 -13.81 1.30
CA ILE A 80 -17.04 -14.48 0.00
C ILE A 80 -16.33 -15.84 0.03
N GLY A 81 -15.09 -15.88 0.51
CA GLY A 81 -14.34 -17.14 0.64
C GLY A 81 -15.06 -18.16 1.53
N ARG A 82 -15.65 -17.69 2.64
CA ARG A 82 -16.45 -18.54 3.54
C ARG A 82 -17.69 -19.09 2.85
N MET A 83 -18.42 -18.25 2.11
CA MET A 83 -19.63 -18.68 1.37
C MET A 83 -19.27 -19.74 0.32
N ILE A 84 -18.20 -19.54 -0.45
CA ILE A 84 -17.72 -20.51 -1.44
C ILE A 84 -17.32 -21.81 -0.75
N ALA A 85 -16.60 -21.75 0.37
CA ALA A 85 -16.15 -22.92 1.12
C ALA A 85 -17.31 -23.77 1.64
N VAL A 86 -18.38 -23.12 2.12
CA VAL A 86 -19.61 -23.80 2.57
C VAL A 86 -20.34 -24.42 1.37
N GLN A 87 -20.50 -23.68 0.29
CA GLN A 87 -21.19 -24.12 -0.92
C GLN A 87 -20.52 -25.33 -1.59
N GLN A 88 -19.18 -25.33 -1.60
CA GLN A 88 -18.36 -26.39 -2.21
C GLN A 88 -18.00 -27.51 -1.23
N GLY A 89 -18.45 -27.45 0.03
CA GLY A 89 -18.29 -28.52 1.03
C GLY A 89 -16.87 -28.66 1.62
N TRP A 90 -15.94 -27.75 1.31
CA TRP A 90 -14.57 -27.84 1.84
C TRP A 90 -14.32 -26.96 3.09
N TYR A 91 -15.34 -26.39 3.67
CA TYR A 91 -15.22 -25.54 4.86
C TYR A 91 -14.48 -26.21 6.03
N VAL A 92 -14.55 -27.53 6.16
CA VAL A 92 -13.81 -28.31 7.16
C VAL A 92 -12.28 -28.20 6.93
N ARG A 93 -11.85 -28.13 5.68
CA ARG A 93 -10.42 -27.98 5.28
C ARG A 93 -9.99 -26.54 5.07
N ARG A 94 -10.77 -25.57 5.55
CA ARG A 94 -10.49 -24.14 5.36
C ARG A 94 -9.08 -23.71 5.76
N HIS A 95 -8.49 -24.32 6.78
CA HIS A 95 -7.12 -24.00 7.23
C HIS A 95 -6.04 -24.37 6.20
N GLU A 96 -6.23 -25.47 5.47
CA GLU A 96 -5.31 -25.87 4.40
C GLU A 96 -5.40 -24.88 3.23
N VAL A 97 -6.63 -24.59 2.80
CA VAL A 97 -6.88 -23.63 1.71
C VAL A 97 -6.36 -22.22 2.07
N GLN A 98 -6.52 -21.79 3.33
CA GLN A 98 -5.96 -20.52 3.81
C GLN A 98 -4.43 -20.50 3.73
N LYS A 99 -3.74 -21.58 4.11
CA LYS A 99 -2.28 -21.68 3.99
C LYS A 99 -1.83 -21.54 2.55
N GLU A 100 -2.44 -22.29 1.63
CA GLU A 100 -2.14 -22.24 0.20
C GLU A 100 -2.38 -20.83 -0.37
N PHE A 101 -3.47 -20.18 0.02
CA PHE A 101 -3.79 -18.82 -0.37
C PHE A 101 -2.70 -17.83 0.10
N ILE A 102 -2.22 -17.95 1.34
CA ILE A 102 -1.17 -17.11 1.90
C ILE A 102 0.15 -17.32 1.18
N TYR A 103 0.54 -18.59 0.95
CA TYR A 103 1.75 -18.90 0.20
C TYR A 103 1.69 -18.35 -1.22
N THR A 104 0.53 -18.45 -1.87
CA THR A 104 0.31 -17.89 -3.20
C THR A 104 0.46 -16.37 -3.21
N ILE A 105 -0.19 -15.66 -2.28
CA ILE A 105 -0.07 -14.20 -2.18
C ILE A 105 1.36 -13.79 -1.82
N ALA A 106 2.01 -14.50 -0.90
CA ALA A 106 3.40 -14.21 -0.52
C ALA A 106 4.36 -14.42 -1.70
N ALA A 107 4.19 -15.50 -2.48
CA ALA A 107 4.97 -15.76 -3.68
C ALA A 107 4.73 -14.70 -4.75
N CYS A 108 3.48 -14.37 -5.05
CA CYS A 108 3.12 -13.30 -6.01
C CYS A 108 3.66 -11.94 -5.56
N GLY A 109 3.55 -11.62 -4.26
CA GLY A 109 4.10 -10.41 -3.67
C GLY A 109 5.63 -10.37 -3.78
N GLY A 110 6.32 -11.46 -3.48
CA GLY A 110 7.77 -11.60 -3.64
C GLY A 110 8.22 -11.40 -5.09
N LEU A 111 7.53 -12.01 -6.04
CA LEU A 111 7.80 -11.82 -7.48
C LEU A 111 7.55 -10.37 -7.92
N ALA A 112 6.49 -9.74 -7.44
CA ALA A 112 6.19 -8.34 -7.72
C ALA A 112 7.28 -7.41 -7.17
N VAL A 113 7.78 -7.67 -5.96
CA VAL A 113 8.88 -6.92 -5.34
C VAL A 113 10.17 -7.12 -6.13
N ALA A 114 10.52 -8.35 -6.50
CA ALA A 114 11.70 -8.64 -7.31
C ALA A 114 11.60 -7.97 -8.69
N GLY A 115 10.45 -8.06 -9.35
CA GLY A 115 10.16 -7.37 -10.60
C GLY A 115 10.29 -5.85 -10.48
N ALA A 116 9.72 -5.25 -9.42
CA ALA A 116 9.83 -3.83 -9.15
C ALA A 116 11.29 -3.41 -8.89
N ALA A 117 12.07 -4.21 -8.15
CA ALA A 117 13.49 -3.96 -7.89
C ALA A 117 14.33 -4.00 -9.19
N ILE A 118 14.06 -4.98 -10.07
CA ILE A 118 14.71 -5.07 -11.38
C ILE A 118 14.32 -3.88 -12.26
N TYR A 119 13.03 -3.55 -12.30
CA TYR A 119 12.50 -2.42 -13.07
C TYR A 119 13.03 -1.07 -12.57
N ALA A 120 13.24 -0.94 -11.25
CA ALA A 120 13.77 0.24 -10.60
C ALA A 120 15.30 0.39 -10.72
N ARG A 121 15.98 -0.54 -11.37
CA ARG A 121 17.43 -0.38 -11.64
C ARG A 121 17.66 0.94 -12.41
N LYS A 122 18.60 1.75 -11.92
CA LYS A 122 18.97 3.05 -12.52
C LYS A 122 17.91 4.15 -12.39
N VAL A 123 16.94 4.04 -11.46
CA VAL A 123 16.08 5.17 -11.05
C VAL A 123 16.72 5.94 -9.88
N HIS A 124 16.14 7.09 -9.53
CA HIS A 124 16.62 7.90 -8.41
C HIS A 124 16.46 7.17 -7.06
N ALA A 125 17.43 7.32 -6.15
CA ALA A 125 17.44 6.64 -4.85
C ALA A 125 16.17 6.90 -4.01
N ALA A 126 15.57 8.10 -4.12
CA ALA A 126 14.29 8.40 -3.47
C ALA A 126 13.16 7.49 -3.98
N THR A 127 13.16 7.12 -5.25
CA THR A 127 12.16 6.19 -5.81
C THR A 127 12.37 4.78 -5.26
N VAL A 128 13.61 4.35 -5.09
CA VAL A 128 13.92 3.07 -4.42
C VAL A 128 13.41 3.08 -2.98
N LEU A 129 13.62 4.18 -2.25
CA LEU A 129 13.11 4.33 -0.88
C LEU A 129 11.56 4.26 -0.85
N ALA A 130 10.88 4.88 -1.81
CA ALA A 130 9.42 4.78 -1.92
C ALA A 130 8.96 3.33 -2.17
N LEU A 131 9.69 2.55 -2.97
CA LEU A 131 9.43 1.13 -3.17
C LEU A 131 9.63 0.32 -1.88
N VAL A 132 10.65 0.61 -1.08
CA VAL A 132 10.83 -0.01 0.24
C VAL A 132 9.62 0.25 1.13
N GLY A 133 9.14 1.50 1.22
CA GLY A 133 7.92 1.83 1.96
C GLY A 133 6.70 1.08 1.43
N SER A 134 6.58 0.91 0.11
CA SER A 134 5.50 0.13 -0.52
C SER A 134 5.55 -1.35 -0.16
N VAL A 135 6.75 -1.93 -0.11
CA VAL A 135 6.96 -3.32 0.32
C VAL A 135 6.52 -3.50 1.78
N CYS A 136 6.88 -2.57 2.66
CA CYS A 136 6.44 -2.59 4.06
C CYS A 136 4.91 -2.54 4.17
N LEU A 137 4.25 -1.68 3.37
CA LEU A 137 2.78 -1.61 3.33
C LEU A 137 2.15 -2.89 2.81
N LEU A 138 2.66 -3.45 1.71
CA LEU A 138 2.16 -4.70 1.15
C LEU A 138 2.35 -5.87 2.11
N ALA A 139 3.52 -5.97 2.75
CA ALA A 139 3.79 -6.98 3.77
C ALA A 139 2.78 -6.85 4.92
N PHE A 140 2.51 -5.63 5.39
CA PHE A 140 1.50 -5.37 6.40
C PHE A 140 0.10 -5.83 5.95
N VAL A 141 -0.34 -5.50 4.72
CA VAL A 141 -1.65 -5.91 4.19
C VAL A 141 -1.76 -7.43 4.10
N VAL A 142 -0.69 -8.11 3.65
CA VAL A 142 -0.64 -9.58 3.56
C VAL A 142 -0.70 -10.20 4.96
N LEU A 143 0.07 -9.70 5.92
CA LEU A 143 0.04 -10.18 7.31
C LEU A 143 -1.35 -10.03 7.93
N ARG A 144 -2.01 -8.88 7.69
CA ARG A 144 -3.38 -8.64 8.17
C ARG A 144 -4.40 -9.56 7.50
N ALA A 145 -4.27 -9.82 6.20
CA ALA A 145 -5.15 -10.73 5.46
C ALA A 145 -4.97 -12.20 5.89
N ALA A 146 -3.77 -12.54 6.35
CA ALA A 146 -3.43 -13.89 6.78
C ALA A 146 -4.11 -14.33 8.07
N SER A 147 -4.56 -13.40 8.93
CA SER A 147 -5.33 -13.57 10.19
C SER A 147 -5.21 -14.96 10.87
N PHE A 148 -3.96 -15.37 11.20
CA PHE A 148 -3.76 -16.52 12.07
C PHE A 148 -3.72 -16.05 13.52
N HIS A 149 -4.35 -16.78 14.43
CA HIS A 149 -4.41 -16.51 15.87
C HIS A 149 -3.05 -16.09 16.47
N HIS A 150 -1.94 -16.63 15.97
CA HIS A 150 -0.59 -16.29 16.43
C HIS A 150 -0.08 -14.94 15.89
N VAL A 151 -0.47 -14.58 14.68
CA VAL A 151 -0.09 -13.30 14.05
C VAL A 151 -0.96 -12.17 14.59
N ASP A 152 -2.25 -12.43 14.86
CA ASP A 152 -3.13 -11.47 15.51
C ASP A 152 -2.64 -11.10 16.93
N ALA A 153 -2.09 -12.06 17.67
CA ALA A 153 -1.48 -11.79 18.97
C ALA A 153 -0.23 -10.89 18.85
N LEU A 154 0.58 -11.07 17.79
CA LEU A 154 1.77 -10.27 17.55
C LEU A 154 1.42 -8.86 17.04
N ILE A 155 0.47 -8.75 16.12
CA ILE A 155 0.04 -7.47 15.51
C ILE A 155 -0.76 -6.63 16.50
N ASN A 156 -1.54 -7.27 17.38
CA ASN A 156 -2.28 -6.62 18.46
C ASN A 156 -1.47 -6.46 19.75
N SER A 157 -0.21 -6.92 19.80
CA SER A 157 0.66 -6.64 20.95
C SER A 157 0.88 -5.13 21.08
N GLU A 158 0.55 -4.60 22.23
CA GLU A 158 0.83 -3.21 22.57
C GLU A 158 2.26 -3.11 23.10
N TYR A 159 3.12 -2.45 22.33
CA TYR A 159 4.43 -2.03 22.81
C TYR A 159 4.34 -0.55 23.15
N ILE A 160 4.44 -0.22 24.42
CA ILE A 160 4.34 1.20 24.92
C ILE A 160 3.01 1.87 24.52
N GLY A 161 1.88 1.14 24.55
CA GLY A 161 0.55 1.69 24.21
C GLY A 161 0.30 1.95 22.71
N ILE A 162 1.22 1.53 21.82
CA ILE A 162 1.09 1.65 20.36
C ILE A 162 0.87 0.25 19.80
N LYS A 163 -0.21 0.07 19.06
CA LYS A 163 -0.44 -1.18 18.33
C LYS A 163 0.58 -1.29 17.21
N MET A 164 1.32 -2.39 17.16
CA MET A 164 2.32 -2.69 16.11
C MET A 164 1.74 -2.53 14.69
N ASN A 165 0.47 -2.83 14.54
CA ASN A 165 -0.31 -2.61 13.34
C ASN A 165 -0.20 -1.17 12.79
N TRP A 166 -0.35 -0.17 13.66
CA TRP A 166 -0.26 1.24 13.26
C TRP A 166 1.16 1.65 12.89
N LEU A 167 2.16 1.07 13.57
CA LEU A 167 3.56 1.37 13.33
C LEU A 167 3.99 0.94 11.92
N PHE A 168 3.63 -0.28 11.49
CA PHE A 168 3.95 -0.77 10.15
C PHE A 168 3.21 -0.01 9.06
N GLU A 169 1.92 0.23 9.24
CA GLU A 169 1.10 0.93 8.27
C GLU A 169 1.52 2.40 8.12
N ILE A 170 1.51 3.15 9.21
CA ILE A 170 1.87 4.58 9.19
C ILE A 170 3.35 4.77 8.85
N GLY A 171 4.23 3.91 9.36
CA GLY A 171 5.66 3.93 9.05
C GLY A 171 5.94 3.77 7.55
N GLY A 172 5.29 2.79 6.91
CA GLY A 172 5.38 2.59 5.46
C GLY A 172 4.94 3.82 4.66
N ILE A 173 3.80 4.44 5.05
CA ILE A 173 3.31 5.67 4.39
C ILE A 173 4.28 6.83 4.62
N CYS A 174 4.81 7.00 5.82
CA CYS A 174 5.78 8.05 6.13
C CYS A 174 7.07 7.92 5.31
N ILE A 175 7.56 6.69 5.11
CA ILE A 175 8.72 6.44 4.24
C ILE A 175 8.41 6.91 2.80
N ILE A 176 7.23 6.58 2.27
CA ILE A 176 6.81 7.01 0.93
C ILE A 176 6.71 8.53 0.84
N LEU A 177 6.12 9.18 1.84
CA LEU A 177 5.99 10.64 1.89
C LEU A 177 7.37 11.33 1.96
N ALA A 178 8.29 10.81 2.77
CA ALA A 178 9.65 11.31 2.86
C ALA A 178 10.40 11.14 1.52
N ALA A 179 10.28 9.99 0.89
CA ALA A 179 10.83 9.69 -0.42
C ALA A 179 10.30 10.64 -1.51
N GLY A 180 8.99 10.89 -1.53
CA GLY A 180 8.36 11.81 -2.46
C GLY A 180 8.85 13.26 -2.29
N ARG A 181 9.00 13.70 -1.04
CA ARG A 181 9.60 15.01 -0.74
C ARG A 181 11.05 15.10 -1.18
N TRP A 182 11.85 14.07 -0.94
CA TRP A 182 13.23 14.01 -1.41
C TRP A 182 13.30 14.08 -2.93
N ARG A 183 12.49 13.29 -3.63
CA ARG A 183 12.46 13.28 -5.09
C ARG A 183 12.03 14.63 -5.67
N LEU A 184 11.05 15.30 -5.04
CA LEU A 184 10.61 16.63 -5.43
C LEU A 184 11.73 17.67 -5.29
N ARG A 185 12.46 17.66 -4.16
CA ARG A 185 13.61 18.56 -3.96
C ARG A 185 14.69 18.35 -5.01
N ALA A 186 14.98 17.10 -5.36
CA ALA A 186 15.94 16.77 -6.42
C ALA A 186 15.49 17.28 -7.80
N ALA A 187 14.19 17.19 -8.12
CA ALA A 187 13.64 17.72 -9.37
C ALA A 187 13.75 19.26 -9.44
N LEU A 188 13.41 19.96 -8.35
CA LEU A 188 13.51 21.41 -8.28
C LEU A 188 14.96 21.90 -8.42
N ALA A 189 15.93 21.19 -7.80
CA ALA A 189 17.35 21.52 -7.95
C ALA A 189 17.82 21.40 -9.41
N GLN A 190 17.35 20.37 -10.14
CA GLN A 190 17.67 20.22 -11.57
C GLN A 190 17.10 21.35 -12.42
N THR A 191 15.89 21.82 -12.13
CA THR A 191 15.27 22.94 -12.85
C THR A 191 16.07 24.25 -12.66
N ASN A 192 16.52 24.52 -11.43
CA ASN A 192 17.29 25.73 -11.12
C ASN A 192 18.66 25.75 -11.83
N VAL A 193 19.34 24.60 -11.92
CA VAL A 193 20.61 24.49 -12.65
C VAL A 193 20.41 24.78 -14.14
N HIS A 194 19.35 24.21 -14.76
CA HIS A 194 19.06 24.47 -16.18
C HIS A 194 18.75 25.93 -16.47
N SER A 195 18.01 26.62 -15.59
CA SER A 195 17.68 28.04 -15.76
C SER A 195 18.91 28.94 -15.61
N SER A 196 19.83 28.61 -14.70
CA SER A 196 21.06 29.38 -14.50
C SER A 196 22.02 29.25 -15.69
N VAL A 197 22.17 28.07 -16.26
CA VAL A 197 23.00 27.82 -17.45
C VAL A 197 22.44 28.53 -18.70
N ALA A 198 21.11 28.47 -18.87
CA ALA A 198 20.45 29.16 -19.98
C ALA A 198 20.58 30.70 -19.88
N GLY A 199 20.52 31.26 -18.68
CA GLY A 199 20.74 32.71 -18.44
C GLY A 199 22.17 33.16 -18.72
N GLN A 200 23.17 32.31 -18.48
CA GLN A 200 24.59 32.63 -18.79
C GLN A 200 24.94 32.52 -20.29
N ALA A 201 24.17 31.69 -21.05
CA ALA A 201 24.40 31.55 -22.49
C ALA A 201 23.80 32.69 -23.33
N THR A 202 22.95 33.53 -22.72
CA THR A 202 22.28 34.66 -23.37
C THR A 202 22.84 36.03 -22.97
N ALA A 203 23.80 36.08 -22.05
CA ALA A 203 24.53 37.26 -21.61
C ALA A 203 25.90 37.33 -22.25
#